data_e5d7f03c94580368c22cd78f0548d964
#
_entry.id   e5d7f03c94580368c22cd78f0548d964
#
_cell.length_a   1.000
_cell.length_b   1.000
_cell.length_c   1.000
_cell.angle_alpha   90.00
_cell.angle_beta   90.00
_cell.angle_gamma   90.00
#
_symmetry.space_group_name_H-M   'P 1'
#
loop_
_entity.id
_entity.type
_entity.pdbx_description
1 polymer ?
#
loop_
_entity_poly.entity_id
_entity_poly.type
_entity_poly.pdbx_seq_one_letter_code
_entity_poly.pdbx_strand_id
1 'polypeptide(L)'
;MTARGQSSAVRSSPSATANAMLYTQIESPLGPLLLVADDAGLRQILFVNGRHAAQPESSWEKVTAPFTETVRQLHAYFAGELENFDLQLAPEGTPFQLEVWHRLCVIPYGSTVSYGELASRIGNPKACRAVGLANGSNPIPIVIPCHRVIGSNGKLTGYGGGLPIKEKLLALERRQLRLL
;
A
#
# COMPACT_ATOMS: atom_id res chain seq x y z
N MET A 1 -50.41 20.39 44.72
CA MET A 1 -48.99 20.27 45.03
C MET A 1 -48.29 19.62 43.81
N THR A 2 -47.44 20.35 43.23
CA THR A 2 -46.72 20.13 41.96
C THR A 2 -45.66 19.04 42.07
N ALA A 3 -45.65 18.11 41.10
CA ALA A 3 -44.45 17.31 40.82
C ALA A 3 -44.08 17.47 39.35
N ARG A 4 -42.91 18.05 39.13
CA ARG A 4 -42.31 18.31 37.83
C ARG A 4 -41.74 17.01 37.25
N GLY A 5 -42.17 16.64 36.05
CA GLY A 5 -41.54 15.62 35.24
C GLY A 5 -40.20 16.15 34.65
N GLN A 6 -39.13 15.47 34.95
CA GLN A 6 -37.85 15.69 34.26
C GLN A 6 -37.81 14.85 32.98
N SER A 7 -37.85 15.53 31.86
CA SER A 7 -37.59 14.95 30.55
C SER A 7 -36.07 14.64 30.44
N SER A 8 -35.74 13.37 30.47
CA SER A 8 -34.42 12.87 30.19
C SER A 8 -34.25 12.83 28.67
N ALA A 9 -33.49 13.77 28.14
CA ALA A 9 -33.07 13.76 26.76
C ALA A 9 -32.08 12.60 26.57
N VAL A 10 -32.56 11.53 25.92
CA VAL A 10 -31.73 10.45 25.39
C VAL A 10 -30.83 11.08 24.34
N ARG A 11 -29.55 11.26 24.65
CA ARG A 11 -28.51 11.57 23.67
C ARG A 11 -28.34 10.32 22.81
N SER A 12 -28.85 10.37 21.58
CA SER A 12 -28.52 9.42 20.55
C SER A 12 -27.03 9.49 20.26
N SER A 13 -26.30 8.46 20.65
CA SER A 13 -24.93 8.22 20.19
C SER A 13 -24.94 8.18 18.66
N PRO A 14 -23.98 8.81 17.98
CA PRO A 14 -23.88 8.66 16.55
C PRO A 14 -23.72 7.16 16.25
N SER A 15 -24.61 6.65 15.44
CA SER A 15 -24.53 5.33 14.82
C SER A 15 -23.16 5.19 14.20
N ALA A 16 -22.44 4.12 14.55
CA ALA A 16 -21.23 3.74 13.89
C ALA A 16 -21.52 3.59 12.39
N THR A 17 -21.19 4.61 11.61
CA THR A 17 -21.18 4.55 10.16
C THR A 17 -20.10 3.54 9.77
N ALA A 18 -20.53 2.43 9.18
CA ALA A 18 -19.66 1.39 8.64
C ALA A 18 -18.54 2.03 7.82
N ASN A 19 -17.30 1.72 8.20
CA ASN A 19 -16.03 1.93 7.46
C ASN A 19 -16.05 3.04 6.38
N ALA A 20 -16.09 4.30 6.82
CA ALA A 20 -15.89 5.41 5.91
C ALA A 20 -14.46 5.32 5.36
N MET A 21 -14.32 5.29 4.03
CA MET A 21 -13.02 5.34 3.39
C MET A 21 -12.49 6.76 3.47
N LEU A 22 -11.30 6.88 4.04
CA LEU A 22 -10.58 8.13 4.22
C LEU A 22 -9.47 8.23 3.19
N TYR A 23 -9.15 9.42 2.72
CA TYR A 23 -8.03 9.61 1.82
C TYR A 23 -7.25 10.90 2.09
N THR A 24 -6.00 10.90 1.65
CA THR A 24 -5.17 12.10 1.52
C THR A 24 -4.30 11.98 0.28
N GLN A 25 -3.81 13.11 -0.20
CA GLN A 25 -2.85 13.15 -1.31
C GLN A 25 -1.56 13.78 -0.83
N ILE A 26 -0.43 13.20 -1.24
CA ILE A 26 0.91 13.68 -0.92
C ILE A 26 1.76 13.80 -2.17
N GLU A 27 2.73 14.70 -2.16
CA GLU A 27 3.77 14.74 -3.17
C GLU A 27 4.87 13.73 -2.85
N SER A 28 5.46 13.15 -3.88
CA SER A 28 6.59 12.23 -3.77
C SER A 28 7.56 12.37 -4.95
N PRO A 29 8.79 11.83 -4.86
CA PRO A 29 9.73 11.78 -5.99
C PRO A 29 9.21 10.97 -7.19
N LEU A 30 8.14 10.22 -7.01
CA LEU A 30 7.47 9.43 -8.05
C LEU A 30 6.26 10.16 -8.66
N GLY A 31 5.97 11.38 -8.19
CA GLY A 31 4.76 12.13 -8.45
C GLY A 31 3.75 12.02 -7.30
N PRO A 32 2.57 12.66 -7.43
CA PRO A 32 1.57 12.64 -6.38
C PRO A 32 1.00 11.23 -6.14
N LEU A 33 0.85 10.89 -4.86
CA LEU A 33 0.29 9.64 -4.37
C LEU A 33 -1.02 9.90 -3.63
N LEU A 34 -2.02 9.09 -3.91
CA LEU A 34 -3.28 9.06 -3.16
C LEU A 34 -3.23 7.91 -2.15
N LEU A 35 -3.33 8.22 -0.89
CA LEU A 35 -3.37 7.27 0.23
C LEU A 35 -4.81 7.05 0.65
N VAL A 36 -5.23 5.80 0.81
CA VAL A 36 -6.59 5.43 1.19
C VAL A 36 -6.55 4.49 2.38
N ALA A 37 -7.35 4.75 3.39
CA ALA A 37 -7.42 3.97 4.62
C ALA A 37 -8.85 3.92 5.20
N ASP A 38 -9.08 3.00 6.10
CA ASP A 38 -10.24 2.94 6.97
C ASP A 38 -9.81 2.58 8.41
N ASP A 39 -10.75 2.21 9.25
CA ASP A 39 -10.48 1.82 10.65
C ASP A 39 -9.58 0.57 10.77
N ALA A 40 -9.52 -0.28 9.72
CA ALA A 40 -8.68 -1.47 9.70
C ALA A 40 -7.22 -1.18 9.32
N GLY A 41 -6.93 -0.01 8.71
CA GLY A 41 -5.58 0.39 8.33
C GLY A 41 -5.46 0.92 6.91
N LEU A 42 -4.24 0.98 6.40
CA LEU A 42 -3.95 1.42 5.04
C LEU A 42 -4.48 0.39 4.03
N ARG A 43 -5.34 0.85 3.13
CA ARG A 43 -6.01 0.04 2.11
C ARG A 43 -5.32 0.12 0.75
N GLN A 44 -4.95 1.34 0.34
CA GLN A 44 -4.40 1.58 -0.98
C GLN A 44 -3.37 2.70 -1.00
N ILE A 45 -2.42 2.58 -1.90
CA ILE A 45 -1.57 3.67 -2.40
C ILE A 45 -1.73 3.69 -3.91
N LEU A 46 -2.21 4.80 -4.45
CA LEU A 46 -2.50 4.94 -5.87
C LEU A 46 -1.65 6.06 -6.49
N PHE A 47 -1.14 5.81 -7.69
CA PHE A 47 -0.43 6.82 -8.45
C PHE A 47 -1.44 7.73 -9.17
N VAL A 48 -1.41 9.02 -8.86
CA VAL A 48 -2.33 10.02 -9.44
C VAL A 48 -2.00 10.29 -10.90
N ASN A 49 -0.72 10.22 -11.25
CA ASN A 49 -0.22 10.41 -12.61
C ASN A 49 0.12 9.06 -13.24
N GLY A 50 -0.24 8.86 -14.51
CA GLY A 50 0.12 7.66 -15.24
C GLY A 50 -1.05 7.04 -16.04
N ARG A 51 -0.83 5.82 -16.52
CA ARG A 51 -1.80 5.08 -17.36
C ARG A 51 -3.16 4.84 -16.69
N HIS A 52 -3.16 4.75 -15.36
CA HIS A 52 -4.32 4.52 -14.51
C HIS A 52 -4.38 5.64 -13.46
N ALA A 53 -4.49 6.89 -13.95
CA ALA A 53 -4.62 8.06 -13.09
C ALA A 53 -5.75 7.85 -12.09
N ALA A 54 -5.39 7.73 -10.80
CA ALA A 54 -6.36 7.53 -9.75
C ALA A 54 -6.99 8.86 -9.33
N GLN A 55 -8.30 8.82 -9.10
CA GLN A 55 -9.06 9.91 -8.51
C GLN A 55 -9.76 9.38 -7.26
N PRO A 56 -9.92 10.21 -6.21
CA PRO A 56 -10.70 9.80 -5.06
C PRO A 56 -12.16 9.57 -5.46
N GLU A 57 -12.77 8.54 -4.91
CA GLU A 57 -14.20 8.30 -5.08
C GLU A 57 -15.00 9.36 -4.33
N SER A 58 -16.20 9.69 -4.85
CA SER A 58 -17.06 10.72 -4.26
C SER A 58 -17.55 10.38 -2.84
N SER A 59 -17.50 9.10 -2.47
CA SER A 59 -17.86 8.58 -1.15
C SER A 59 -16.74 8.69 -0.13
N TRP A 60 -15.49 8.99 -0.55
CA TRP A 60 -14.34 9.06 0.34
C TRP A 60 -14.21 10.43 1.01
N GLU A 61 -13.80 10.44 2.26
CA GLU A 61 -13.59 11.67 3.02
C GLU A 61 -12.11 12.08 3.00
N LYS A 62 -11.86 13.34 2.64
CA LYS A 62 -10.51 13.89 2.65
C LYS A 62 -10.09 14.30 4.06
N VAL A 63 -9.08 13.65 4.60
CA VAL A 63 -8.55 13.91 5.95
C VAL A 63 -7.02 13.82 5.97
N THR A 64 -6.41 14.32 7.02
CA THR A 64 -4.93 14.32 7.15
C THR A 64 -4.46 13.48 8.34
N ALA A 65 -5.13 13.59 9.47
CA ALA A 65 -4.67 13.03 10.75
C ALA A 65 -4.37 11.51 10.73
N PRO A 66 -5.20 10.62 10.16
CA PRO A 66 -4.92 9.18 10.15
C PRO A 66 -3.69 8.79 9.33
N PHE A 67 -3.24 9.65 8.41
CA PHE A 67 -2.13 9.38 7.51
C PHE A 67 -0.77 9.91 7.99
N THR A 68 -0.71 10.61 9.12
CA THR A 68 0.53 11.27 9.59
C THR A 68 1.72 10.31 9.64
N GLU A 69 1.53 9.12 10.20
CA GLU A 69 2.61 8.13 10.31
C GLU A 69 2.94 7.51 8.94
N THR A 70 1.95 7.22 8.12
CA THR A 70 2.17 6.72 6.75
C THR A 70 2.98 7.72 5.92
N VAL A 71 2.63 8.99 5.99
CA VAL A 71 3.33 10.08 5.28
C VAL A 71 4.75 10.21 5.78
N ARG A 72 4.96 10.21 7.09
CA ARG A 72 6.29 10.26 7.71
C ARG A 72 7.18 9.11 7.23
N GLN A 73 6.66 7.89 7.24
CA GLN A 73 7.42 6.70 6.81
C GLN A 73 7.70 6.71 5.30
N LEU A 74 6.76 7.13 4.46
CA LEU A 74 6.99 7.27 3.02
C LEU A 74 8.08 8.31 2.73
N HIS A 75 8.06 9.46 3.41
CA HIS A 75 9.11 10.47 3.25
C HIS A 75 10.48 9.94 3.70
N ALA A 76 10.56 9.27 4.84
CA ALA A 76 11.79 8.65 5.33
C ALA A 76 12.31 7.57 4.37
N TYR A 77 11.42 6.74 3.78
CA TYR A 77 11.80 5.77 2.75
C TYR A 77 12.39 6.45 1.52
N PHE A 78 11.75 7.50 1.00
CA PHE A 78 12.27 8.23 -0.16
C PHE A 78 13.56 9.01 0.13
N ALA A 79 13.76 9.45 1.36
CA ALA A 79 15.02 10.04 1.82
C ALA A 79 16.12 8.99 2.05
N GLY A 80 15.73 7.70 2.16
CA GLY A 80 16.60 6.60 2.44
C GLY A 80 16.98 6.38 3.89
N GLU A 81 16.16 6.88 4.72
CA GLU A 81 16.26 6.79 6.17
C GLU A 81 15.43 5.65 6.76
N LEU A 82 14.62 4.99 5.91
CA LEU A 82 13.74 3.88 6.29
C LEU A 82 13.83 2.75 5.26
N GLU A 83 14.13 1.55 5.71
CA GLU A 83 14.16 0.34 4.89
C GLU A 83 12.93 -0.55 5.05
N ASN A 84 12.32 -0.53 6.24
CA ASN A 84 11.18 -1.35 6.61
C ASN A 84 10.04 -0.47 7.14
N PHE A 85 8.86 -0.65 6.57
CA PHE A 85 7.65 0.04 7.04
C PHE A 85 7.05 -0.68 8.25
N ASP A 86 6.60 0.11 9.23
CA ASP A 86 5.83 -0.34 10.39
C ASP A 86 4.46 0.36 10.35
N LEU A 87 3.55 -0.18 9.55
CA LEU A 87 2.22 0.37 9.29
C LEU A 87 1.16 -0.72 9.40
N GLN A 88 0.01 -0.37 9.92
CA GLN A 88 -1.14 -1.26 9.90
C GLN A 88 -1.71 -1.33 8.48
N LEU A 89 -1.51 -2.47 7.82
CA LEU A 89 -1.96 -2.69 6.44
C LEU A 89 -3.24 -3.53 6.45
N ALA A 90 -4.19 -3.15 5.61
CA ALA A 90 -5.45 -3.86 5.45
C ALA A 90 -5.81 -4.06 3.95
N PRO A 91 -4.91 -4.68 3.15
CA PRO A 91 -5.20 -4.94 1.74
C PRO A 91 -6.37 -5.90 1.60
N GLU A 92 -7.24 -5.66 0.62
CA GLU A 92 -8.32 -6.57 0.26
C GLU A 92 -7.96 -7.36 -1.00
N GLY A 93 -8.19 -8.68 -0.95
CA GLY A 93 -7.89 -9.57 -2.05
C GLY A 93 -8.30 -11.00 -1.77
N THR A 94 -8.12 -11.86 -2.77
CA THR A 94 -8.32 -13.30 -2.60
C THR A 94 -7.29 -13.90 -1.63
N PRO A 95 -7.54 -15.07 -1.01
CA PRO A 95 -6.55 -15.72 -0.16
C PRO A 95 -5.19 -15.91 -0.83
N PHE A 96 -5.17 -16.21 -2.13
CA PHE A 96 -3.94 -16.32 -2.89
C PHE A 96 -3.21 -14.98 -3.05
N GLN A 97 -3.93 -13.89 -3.35
CA GLN A 97 -3.34 -12.56 -3.43
C GLN A 97 -2.75 -12.12 -2.09
N LEU A 98 -3.49 -12.32 -1.00
CA LEU A 98 -3.02 -11.99 0.35
C LEU A 98 -1.75 -12.77 0.71
N GLU A 99 -1.67 -14.06 0.39
CA GLU A 99 -0.44 -14.86 0.58
C GLU A 99 0.72 -14.31 -0.25
N VAL A 100 0.50 -13.99 -1.54
CA VAL A 100 1.54 -13.38 -2.38
C VAL A 100 2.01 -12.06 -1.76
N TRP A 101 1.10 -11.16 -1.38
CA TRP A 101 1.46 -9.85 -0.81
C TRP A 101 2.20 -9.99 0.52
N HIS A 102 1.81 -10.94 1.37
CA HIS A 102 2.54 -11.25 2.59
C HIS A 102 3.98 -11.71 2.29
N ARG A 103 4.17 -12.56 1.27
CA ARG A 103 5.51 -12.99 0.84
C ARG A 103 6.35 -11.88 0.22
N LEU A 104 5.72 -10.87 -0.38
CA LEU A 104 6.43 -9.68 -0.86
C LEU A 104 7.06 -8.90 0.31
N CYS A 105 6.35 -8.74 1.42
CA CYS A 105 6.82 -7.99 2.58
C CYS A 105 8.09 -8.57 3.23
N VAL A 106 8.41 -9.85 3.00
CA VAL A 106 9.63 -10.48 3.53
C VAL A 106 10.82 -10.44 2.57
N ILE A 107 10.68 -9.81 1.39
CA ILE A 107 11.81 -9.58 0.48
C ILE A 107 12.62 -8.41 1.04
N PRO A 108 13.92 -8.62 1.38
CA PRO A 108 14.73 -7.58 1.98
C PRO A 108 14.87 -6.33 1.10
N TYR A 109 15.05 -5.18 1.74
CA TYR A 109 15.36 -3.92 1.09
C TYR A 109 16.58 -4.07 0.16
N GLY A 110 16.52 -3.51 -1.04
CA GLY A 110 17.58 -3.57 -2.04
C GLY A 110 17.79 -4.94 -2.70
N SER A 111 17.05 -5.97 -2.28
CA SER A 111 17.09 -7.31 -2.88
C SER A 111 15.98 -7.48 -3.91
N THR A 112 16.20 -8.40 -4.84
CA THR A 112 15.18 -8.78 -5.83
C THR A 112 15.03 -10.30 -5.89
N VAL A 113 13.82 -10.74 -6.23
CA VAL A 113 13.51 -12.15 -6.50
C VAL A 113 12.82 -12.29 -7.85
N SER A 114 12.91 -13.45 -8.47
CA SER A 114 12.12 -13.73 -9.66
C SER A 114 10.70 -14.17 -9.33
N TYR A 115 9.78 -14.06 -10.29
CA TYR A 115 8.42 -14.59 -10.14
C TYR A 115 8.40 -16.10 -9.85
N GLY A 116 9.36 -16.85 -10.43
CA GLY A 116 9.52 -18.28 -10.17
C GLY A 116 9.98 -18.59 -8.75
N GLU A 117 10.94 -17.83 -8.23
CA GLU A 117 11.39 -17.94 -6.83
C GLU A 117 10.26 -17.61 -5.87
N LEU A 118 9.48 -16.54 -6.14
CA LEU A 118 8.33 -16.19 -5.33
C LEU A 118 7.26 -17.29 -5.36
N ALA A 119 6.96 -17.88 -6.54
CA ALA A 119 6.06 -19.01 -6.69
C ALA A 119 6.53 -20.24 -5.90
N SER A 120 7.83 -20.51 -5.88
CA SER A 120 8.42 -21.58 -5.07
C SER A 120 8.29 -21.33 -3.56
N ARG A 121 8.48 -20.08 -3.12
CA ARG A 121 8.34 -19.68 -1.71
C ARG A 121 6.90 -19.81 -1.17
N ILE A 122 5.89 -19.73 -2.04
CA ILE A 122 4.48 -19.98 -1.67
C ILE A 122 4.10 -21.46 -1.82
N GLY A 123 5.06 -22.35 -2.09
CA GLY A 123 4.81 -23.80 -2.24
C GLY A 123 4.19 -24.23 -3.56
N ASN A 124 4.10 -23.32 -4.56
CA ASN A 124 3.53 -23.65 -5.85
C ASN A 124 4.42 -23.13 -7.02
N PRO A 125 5.52 -23.85 -7.35
CA PRO A 125 6.44 -23.42 -8.40
C PRO A 125 5.83 -23.23 -9.78
N LYS A 126 4.68 -23.90 -10.04
CA LYS A 126 3.95 -23.80 -11.32
C LYS A 126 3.07 -22.54 -11.39
N ALA A 127 2.85 -21.85 -10.30
CA ALA A 127 1.97 -20.68 -10.21
C ALA A 127 2.61 -19.36 -10.67
N CYS A 128 3.73 -19.37 -11.37
CA CYS A 128 4.50 -18.18 -11.76
C CYS A 128 3.62 -17.09 -12.43
N ARG A 129 2.71 -17.48 -13.34
CA ARG A 129 1.79 -16.53 -14.00
C ARG A 129 0.77 -15.96 -13.01
N ALA A 130 0.18 -16.78 -12.15
CA ALA A 130 -0.78 -16.34 -11.12
C ALA A 130 -0.10 -15.41 -10.10
N VAL A 131 1.13 -15.72 -9.69
CA VAL A 131 1.97 -14.84 -8.85
C VAL A 131 2.21 -13.51 -9.54
N GLY A 132 2.51 -13.49 -10.83
CA GLY A 132 2.67 -12.26 -11.61
C GLY A 132 1.42 -11.39 -11.63
N LEU A 133 0.24 -12.00 -11.79
CA LEU A 133 -1.05 -11.28 -11.72
C LEU A 133 -1.33 -10.73 -10.32
N ALA A 134 -1.11 -11.53 -9.28
CA ALA A 134 -1.27 -11.10 -7.89
C ALA A 134 -0.28 -9.98 -7.52
N ASN A 135 0.96 -10.07 -7.97
CA ASN A 135 1.97 -9.01 -7.80
C ASN A 135 1.53 -7.71 -8.49
N GLY A 136 0.97 -7.79 -9.68
CA GLY A 136 0.47 -6.64 -10.45
C GLY A 136 -0.79 -6.00 -9.87
N SER A 137 -1.58 -6.75 -9.11
CA SER A 137 -2.81 -6.26 -8.44
C SER A 137 -2.58 -5.78 -7.00
N ASN A 138 -1.32 -5.65 -6.55
CA ASN A 138 -0.98 -5.14 -5.22
C ASN A 138 -1.61 -3.75 -4.99
N PRO A 139 -2.49 -3.60 -3.98
CA PRO A 139 -3.16 -2.33 -3.72
C PRO A 139 -2.30 -1.31 -2.97
N ILE A 140 -1.21 -1.74 -2.32
CA ILE A 140 -0.36 -0.88 -1.47
C ILE A 140 1.10 -0.91 -1.98
N PRO A 141 1.35 -0.51 -3.24
CA PRO A 141 2.71 -0.50 -3.78
C PRO A 141 3.64 0.37 -2.93
N ILE A 142 4.95 0.14 -3.03
CA ILE A 142 6.00 0.75 -2.24
C ILE A 142 6.10 0.08 -0.86
N VAL A 143 5.05 0.13 -0.04
CA VAL A 143 4.99 -0.50 1.29
C VAL A 143 4.96 -2.01 1.18
N ILE A 144 4.10 -2.57 0.33
CA ILE A 144 4.18 -3.97 -0.12
C ILE A 144 5.07 -3.99 -1.38
N PRO A 145 6.32 -4.46 -1.29
CA PRO A 145 7.36 -4.14 -2.28
C PRO A 145 7.29 -5.01 -3.55
N CYS A 146 6.18 -4.92 -4.30
CA CYS A 146 6.01 -5.64 -5.56
C CYS A 146 7.03 -5.23 -6.64
N HIS A 147 7.70 -4.07 -6.48
CA HIS A 147 8.81 -3.65 -7.34
C HIS A 147 10.06 -4.53 -7.20
N ARG A 148 10.23 -5.27 -6.08
CA ARG A 148 11.36 -6.19 -5.84
C ARG A 148 11.22 -7.52 -6.59
N VAL A 149 10.12 -7.75 -7.33
CA VAL A 149 9.94 -8.95 -8.16
C VAL A 149 10.24 -8.63 -9.61
N ILE A 150 11.16 -9.38 -10.21
CA ILE A 150 11.66 -9.17 -11.57
C ILE A 150 11.58 -10.45 -12.42
N GLY A 151 11.81 -10.35 -13.71
CA GLY A 151 11.93 -11.53 -14.58
C GLY A 151 13.15 -12.39 -14.21
N SER A 152 13.09 -13.69 -14.46
CA SER A 152 14.22 -14.63 -14.23
C SER A 152 15.48 -14.27 -15.05
N ASN A 153 15.29 -13.53 -16.14
CA ASN A 153 16.37 -13.01 -16.98
C ASN A 153 16.88 -11.62 -16.52
N GLY A 154 16.47 -11.15 -15.32
CA GLY A 154 16.82 -9.85 -14.77
C GLY A 154 16.07 -8.65 -15.38
N LYS A 155 15.17 -8.87 -16.36
CA LYS A 155 14.42 -7.79 -16.98
C LYS A 155 13.27 -7.35 -16.09
N LEU A 156 13.00 -6.04 -16.11
CA LEU A 156 11.85 -5.47 -15.45
C LEU A 156 10.59 -5.79 -16.24
N THR A 157 9.61 -6.37 -15.56
CA THR A 157 8.30 -6.71 -16.12
C THR A 157 7.20 -6.24 -15.18
N GLY A 158 6.09 -5.79 -15.73
CA GLY A 158 4.85 -5.44 -15.05
C GLY A 158 4.99 -4.65 -13.75
N TYR A 159 4.38 -3.48 -13.69
CA TYR A 159 4.25 -2.71 -12.45
C TYR A 159 3.03 -1.81 -12.56
N GLY A 160 2.21 -1.72 -11.51
CA GLY A 160 0.98 -0.91 -11.52
C GLY A 160 1.24 0.57 -11.80
N GLY A 161 2.31 1.14 -11.26
CA GLY A 161 2.75 2.50 -11.54
C GLY A 161 3.54 2.68 -12.84
N GLY A 162 3.78 1.60 -13.59
CA GLY A 162 4.62 1.61 -14.80
C GLY A 162 6.10 1.30 -14.51
N LEU A 163 6.80 0.79 -15.53
CA LEU A 163 8.20 0.38 -15.41
C LEU A 163 9.15 1.52 -14.98
N PRO A 164 8.98 2.79 -15.42
CA PRO A 164 9.83 3.89 -14.95
C PRO A 164 9.79 4.09 -13.43
N ILE A 165 8.63 3.90 -12.79
CA ILE A 165 8.51 3.99 -11.33
C ILE A 165 9.18 2.80 -10.67
N LYS A 166 9.01 1.59 -11.19
CA LYS A 166 9.68 0.39 -10.70
C LYS A 166 11.21 0.54 -10.74
N GLU A 167 11.73 1.07 -11.84
CA GLU A 167 13.16 1.32 -12.01
C GLU A 167 13.69 2.34 -10.99
N LYS A 168 12.96 3.45 -10.76
CA LYS A 168 13.31 4.45 -9.75
C LYS A 168 13.35 3.88 -8.34
N LEU A 169 12.37 3.04 -7.96
CA LEU A 169 12.33 2.40 -6.65
C LEU A 169 13.52 1.45 -6.46
N LEU A 170 13.80 0.60 -7.44
CA LEU A 170 14.95 -0.31 -7.39
C LEU A 170 16.30 0.45 -7.37
N ALA A 171 16.40 1.56 -8.10
CA ALA A 171 17.58 2.41 -8.10
C ALA A 171 17.77 3.10 -6.75
N LEU A 172 16.69 3.60 -6.13
CA LEU A 172 16.71 4.18 -4.80
C LEU A 172 17.28 3.19 -3.78
N GLU A 173 16.73 1.99 -3.72
CA GLU A 173 17.13 0.97 -2.75
C GLU A 173 18.58 0.50 -2.96
N ARG A 174 19.04 0.33 -4.21
CA ARG A 174 20.43 -0.05 -4.52
C ARG A 174 21.45 1.05 -4.21
N ARG A 175 21.09 2.30 -4.38
CA ARG A 175 21.97 3.45 -4.15
C ARG A 175 22.35 3.57 -2.68
N GLN A 176 21.45 3.26 -1.78
CA GLN A 176 21.67 3.37 -0.34
C GLN A 176 22.51 2.25 0.21
N LEU A 177 22.33 1.01 -0.26
CA LEU A 177 23.21 -0.10 0.12
C LEU A 177 24.69 0.12 -0.29
N ARG A 178 24.99 1.05 -1.21
CA ARG A 178 26.37 1.39 -1.61
C ARG A 178 26.98 2.49 -0.75
N LEU A 179 26.21 3.14 0.11
CA LEU A 179 26.65 4.24 0.98
C LEU A 179 26.90 3.79 2.42
N LEU A 180 26.53 2.53 2.75
CA LEU A 180 26.82 1.83 3.99
C LEU A 180 28.04 0.92 3.83
#